data_79245907ad916688d6e9b486a084a480
#
_entry.id   79245907ad916688d6e9b486a084a480
#
_cell.length_a   1.000
_cell.length_b   1.000
_cell.length_c   1.000
_cell.angle_alpha   90.00
_cell.angle_beta   90.00
_cell.angle_gamma   90.00
#
_symmetry.space_group_name_H-M   'P 1'
#
loop_
_entity.id
_entity.type
_entity.pdbx_description
1 polymer ?
#
loop_
_entity_poly.entity_id
_entity_poly.type
_entity_poly.pdbx_seq_one_letter_code
_entity_poly.pdbx_strand_id
1 'polypeptide(L)'
;GRALKGPRNTPVGEFLKKLPEWDNPSIVASVVNGILRELTYPIQIDSFVEIVIVSDSDGARIYRRSLTFLLEASFQALYPNATLTIDHAVESGGFYCQIAGLKTFSENDLTHLEKYMNKLVDEDLLFERKEVPLEEAIQYFTSIGQLDKVRLLKYRQKDHLVLYQMGAQKDYHHGYMVPSTGYLKTFSLVPMDDFAFILRYPRRHSPKELL
;
A
#
# COMPACT_ATOMS: atom_id res chain seq x y z
N GLY A 1 -6.38 7.35 29.44
CA GLY A 1 -5.37 6.56 28.73
C GLY A 1 -5.14 5.23 29.43
N ARG A 2 -4.72 4.22 28.68
CA ARG A 2 -4.38 2.88 29.19
C ARG A 2 -2.88 2.69 29.13
N ALA A 3 -2.27 2.07 30.14
CA ALA A 3 -0.86 1.71 30.16
C ALA A 3 -0.73 0.22 29.78
N LEU A 4 0.09 -0.07 28.78
CA LEU A 4 0.44 -1.42 28.36
C LEU A 4 1.92 -1.67 28.63
N LYS A 5 2.28 -2.88 29.04
CA LYS A 5 3.67 -3.29 29.32
C LYS A 5 4.06 -4.47 28.41
N GLY A 6 5.30 -4.48 27.98
CA GLY A 6 5.88 -5.56 27.17
C GLY A 6 7.38 -5.42 26.99
N PRO A 7 8.04 -6.40 26.37
CA PRO A 7 9.47 -6.36 26.10
C PRO A 7 9.86 -5.19 25.18
N ARG A 8 11.12 -4.73 25.31
CA ARG A 8 11.71 -3.77 24.34
C ARG A 8 11.76 -4.40 22.95
N ASN A 9 11.68 -3.55 21.92
CA ASN A 9 11.64 -3.92 20.52
C ASN A 9 10.38 -4.68 20.09
N THR A 10 9.35 -4.76 20.94
CA THR A 10 8.04 -5.26 20.51
C THR A 10 7.41 -4.27 19.54
N PRO A 11 6.90 -4.69 18.38
CA PRO A 11 6.15 -3.83 17.46
C PRO A 11 4.98 -3.15 18.16
N VAL A 12 4.72 -1.88 17.84
CA VAL A 12 3.61 -1.13 18.43
C VAL A 12 2.26 -1.80 18.21
N GLY A 13 2.07 -2.44 17.04
CA GLY A 13 0.87 -3.21 16.72
C GLY A 13 0.60 -4.35 17.71
N GLU A 14 1.64 -5.01 18.24
CA GLU A 14 1.48 -6.09 19.22
C GLU A 14 0.97 -5.58 20.59
N PHE A 15 1.28 -4.33 20.93
CA PHE A 15 0.66 -3.68 22.09
C PHE A 15 -0.79 -3.32 21.79
N LEU A 16 -1.08 -2.76 20.62
CA LEU A 16 -2.42 -2.33 20.24
C LEU A 16 -3.41 -3.50 20.10
N LYS A 17 -2.94 -4.69 19.71
CA LYS A 17 -3.75 -5.93 19.67
C LYS A 17 -4.37 -6.31 21.03
N LYS A 18 -3.84 -5.79 22.13
CA LYS A 18 -4.37 -6.02 23.49
C LYS A 18 -5.50 -5.06 23.86
N LEU A 19 -5.80 -4.09 23.00
CA LEU A 19 -6.88 -3.14 23.20
C LEU A 19 -8.18 -3.67 22.63
N PRO A 20 -9.35 -3.45 23.29
CA PRO A 20 -10.66 -3.81 22.73
C PRO A 20 -10.93 -3.16 21.37
N GLU A 21 -10.34 -1.98 21.14
CA GLU A 21 -10.47 -1.23 19.89
C GLU A 21 -9.76 -1.92 18.71
N TRP A 22 -8.90 -2.92 18.98
CA TRP A 22 -8.17 -3.64 17.93
C TRP A 22 -9.06 -4.47 17.01
N ASP A 23 -10.19 -4.97 17.48
CA ASP A 23 -11.16 -5.69 16.65
C ASP A 23 -11.78 -4.81 15.56
N ASN A 24 -11.47 -3.52 15.57
CA ASN A 24 -11.76 -2.61 14.48
C ASN A 24 -10.67 -2.71 13.41
N PRO A 25 -10.94 -3.33 12.22
CA PRO A 25 -9.96 -3.53 11.15
C PRO A 25 -9.47 -2.23 10.50
N SER A 26 -9.88 -1.10 11.02
CA SER A 26 -9.51 0.22 10.50
C SER A 26 -8.23 0.81 11.10
N ILE A 27 -7.59 0.18 12.12
CA ILE A 27 -6.32 0.65 12.68
C ILE A 27 -5.19 0.28 11.72
N VAL A 28 -4.57 1.25 11.08
CA VAL A 28 -3.57 1.03 10.01
C VAL A 28 -2.17 1.56 10.36
N ALA A 29 -2.07 2.41 11.36
CA ALA A 29 -0.80 2.99 11.84
C ALA A 29 -0.95 3.49 13.27
N SER A 30 0.09 4.12 13.79
CA SER A 30 0.10 4.79 15.10
C SER A 30 0.93 6.07 15.06
N VAL A 31 0.65 6.99 15.97
CA VAL A 31 1.54 8.11 16.29
C VAL A 31 2.25 7.76 17.59
N VAL A 32 3.57 7.63 17.54
CA VAL A 32 4.41 7.31 18.69
C VAL A 32 5.23 8.55 19.06
N ASN A 33 5.00 9.10 20.24
CA ASN A 33 5.64 10.33 20.71
C ASN A 33 5.54 11.49 19.69
N GLY A 34 4.35 11.68 19.10
CA GLY A 34 4.08 12.73 18.12
C GLY A 34 4.55 12.43 16.69
N ILE A 35 5.12 11.25 16.42
CA ILE A 35 5.62 10.88 15.09
C ILE A 35 4.83 9.70 14.53
N LEU A 36 4.29 9.86 13.31
CA LEU A 36 3.60 8.77 12.58
C LEU A 36 4.54 7.57 12.39
N ARG A 37 4.06 6.38 12.71
CA ARG A 37 4.78 5.11 12.61
C ARG A 37 3.89 4.00 12.06
N GLU A 38 4.50 3.06 11.36
CA GLU A 38 3.87 1.79 11.00
C GLU A 38 3.58 0.93 12.23
N LEU A 39 2.64 0.01 12.14
CA LEU A 39 2.34 -0.91 13.24
C LEU A 39 3.50 -1.90 13.52
N THR A 40 4.42 -2.06 12.58
CA THR A 40 5.66 -2.84 12.74
C THR A 40 6.78 -2.10 13.50
N TYR A 41 6.59 -0.80 13.82
CA TYR A 41 7.59 0.01 14.50
C TYR A 41 7.89 -0.53 15.91
N PRO A 42 9.17 -0.84 16.25
CA PRO A 42 9.55 -1.38 17.55
C PRO A 42 9.54 -0.30 18.64
N ILE A 43 8.85 -0.56 19.75
CA ILE A 43 8.89 0.30 20.94
C ILE A 43 10.12 -0.04 21.77
N GLN A 44 10.99 0.96 21.98
CA GLN A 44 12.26 0.80 22.68
C GLN A 44 12.29 1.46 24.07
N ILE A 45 11.46 2.46 24.26
CA ILE A 45 11.35 3.27 25.51
C ILE A 45 9.88 3.46 25.84
N ASP A 46 9.60 3.92 27.05
CA ASP A 46 8.25 4.33 27.42
C ASP A 46 7.75 5.41 26.46
N SER A 47 6.60 5.16 25.86
CA SER A 47 6.10 5.97 24.76
C SER A 47 4.61 6.25 24.89
N PHE A 48 4.22 7.46 24.50
CA PHE A 48 2.82 7.80 24.26
C PHE A 48 2.43 7.36 22.86
N VAL A 49 1.31 6.63 22.77
CA VAL A 49 0.85 6.05 21.50
C VAL A 49 -0.61 6.43 21.25
N GLU A 50 -0.87 6.98 20.05
CA GLU A 50 -2.21 7.22 19.53
C GLU A 50 -2.44 6.31 18.33
N ILE A 51 -3.65 5.77 18.21
CA ILE A 51 -4.05 4.95 17.05
C ILE A 51 -4.35 5.85 15.84
N VAL A 52 -4.06 5.33 14.65
CA VAL A 52 -4.43 5.96 13.37
C VAL A 52 -5.32 4.99 12.61
N ILE A 53 -6.53 5.43 12.30
CA ILE A 53 -7.54 4.65 11.59
C ILE A 53 -7.71 5.12 10.13
N VAL A 54 -8.31 4.29 9.29
CA VAL A 54 -8.50 4.58 7.84
C VAL A 54 -9.25 5.89 7.60
N SER A 55 -10.16 6.30 8.51
CA SER A 55 -10.88 7.58 8.42
C SER A 55 -10.03 8.81 8.78
N ASP A 56 -8.86 8.64 9.38
CA ASP A 56 -7.93 9.75 9.60
C ASP A 56 -7.23 10.13 8.30
N SER A 57 -6.73 11.36 8.21
CA SER A 57 -6.08 11.83 6.98
C SER A 57 -4.84 11.02 6.61
N ASP A 58 -4.04 10.63 7.62
CA ASP A 58 -2.85 9.79 7.42
C ASP A 58 -3.24 8.35 7.13
N GLY A 59 -4.24 7.80 7.84
CA GLY A 59 -4.73 6.46 7.61
C GLY A 59 -5.29 6.28 6.20
N ALA A 60 -6.07 7.23 5.70
CA ALA A 60 -6.58 7.21 4.34
C ALA A 60 -5.45 7.27 3.29
N ARG A 61 -4.37 8.04 3.55
CA ARG A 61 -3.18 8.07 2.67
C ARG A 61 -2.43 6.75 2.67
N ILE A 62 -2.25 6.14 3.85
CA ILE A 62 -1.61 4.83 4.01
C ILE A 62 -2.42 3.76 3.26
N TYR A 63 -3.73 3.71 3.45
CA TYR A 63 -4.61 2.76 2.80
C TYR A 63 -4.52 2.85 1.26
N ARG A 64 -4.69 4.06 0.70
CA ARG A 64 -4.62 4.29 -0.75
C ARG A 64 -3.27 3.90 -1.34
N ARG A 65 -2.16 4.26 -0.69
CA ARG A 65 -0.81 3.88 -1.15
C ARG A 65 -0.62 2.36 -1.18
N SER A 66 -1.09 1.68 -0.14
CA SER A 66 -1.00 0.21 -0.09
C SER A 66 -1.87 -0.44 -1.15
N LEU A 67 -3.05 0.12 -1.41
CA LEU A 67 -3.96 -0.37 -2.44
C LEU A 67 -3.42 -0.15 -3.85
N THR A 68 -2.75 0.98 -4.12
CA THR A 68 -2.09 1.19 -5.42
C THR A 68 -0.96 0.21 -5.62
N PHE A 69 -0.15 -0.08 -4.60
CA PHE A 69 0.89 -1.10 -4.71
C PHE A 69 0.30 -2.50 -4.94
N LEU A 70 -0.78 -2.88 -4.26
CA LEU A 70 -1.49 -4.13 -4.52
C LEU A 70 -1.97 -4.22 -5.98
N LEU A 71 -2.56 -3.15 -6.51
CA LEU A 71 -3.01 -3.09 -7.90
C LEU A 71 -1.84 -3.24 -8.88
N GLU A 72 -0.76 -2.46 -8.70
CA GLU A 72 0.42 -2.51 -9.58
C GLU A 72 1.05 -3.91 -9.59
N ALA A 73 1.21 -4.51 -8.41
CA ALA A 73 1.75 -5.86 -8.28
C ALA A 73 0.85 -6.92 -8.92
N SER A 74 -0.46 -6.81 -8.75
CA SER A 74 -1.45 -7.72 -9.34
C SER A 74 -1.47 -7.61 -10.87
N PHE A 75 -1.46 -6.37 -11.37
CA PHE A 75 -1.43 -6.11 -12.80
C PHE A 75 -0.16 -6.64 -13.45
N GLN A 76 1.00 -6.37 -12.85
CA GLN A 76 2.29 -6.85 -13.34
C GLN A 76 2.37 -8.39 -13.37
N ALA A 77 1.77 -9.06 -12.39
CA ALA A 77 1.73 -10.52 -12.34
C ALA A 77 0.88 -11.12 -13.47
N LEU A 78 -0.24 -10.50 -13.81
CA LEU A 78 -1.17 -10.98 -14.85
C LEU A 78 -0.75 -10.52 -16.26
N TYR A 79 -0.17 -9.33 -16.39
CA TYR A 79 0.14 -8.68 -17.66
C TYR A 79 1.59 -8.15 -17.69
N PRO A 80 2.61 -9.03 -17.62
CA PRO A 80 4.02 -8.62 -17.45
C PRO A 80 4.58 -7.77 -18.60
N ASN A 81 3.95 -7.81 -19.77
CA ASN A 81 4.37 -7.05 -20.96
C ASN A 81 3.55 -5.78 -21.20
N ALA A 82 2.66 -5.44 -20.26
CA ALA A 82 1.82 -4.26 -20.34
C ALA A 82 2.23 -3.24 -19.28
N THR A 83 1.81 -2.00 -19.46
CA THR A 83 2.06 -0.90 -18.53
C THR A 83 0.74 -0.42 -17.94
N LEU A 84 0.69 -0.33 -16.62
CA LEU A 84 -0.39 0.32 -15.88
C LEU A 84 0.09 1.71 -15.44
N THR A 85 -0.70 2.73 -15.71
CA THR A 85 -0.49 4.09 -15.21
C THR A 85 -1.64 4.47 -14.28
N ILE A 86 -1.32 4.77 -13.03
CA ILE A 86 -2.27 5.36 -12.07
C ILE A 86 -2.10 6.88 -12.20
N ASP A 87 -3.09 7.54 -12.81
CA ASP A 87 -2.93 8.93 -13.24
C ASP A 87 -3.41 9.91 -12.15
N HIS A 88 -4.70 10.17 -12.06
CA HIS A 88 -5.23 11.21 -11.16
C HIS A 88 -6.42 10.70 -10.32
N ALA A 89 -6.68 11.41 -9.23
CA ALA A 89 -7.86 11.14 -8.41
C ALA A 89 -9.13 11.68 -9.09
N VAL A 90 -10.21 10.88 -9.07
CA VAL A 90 -11.52 11.27 -9.62
C VAL A 90 -12.43 11.80 -8.51
N GLU A 91 -13.34 12.69 -8.85
CA GLU A 91 -14.27 13.34 -7.90
C GLU A 91 -15.18 12.32 -7.19
N SER A 92 -15.58 11.27 -7.89
CA SER A 92 -16.39 10.18 -7.34
C SER A 92 -15.68 9.33 -6.29
N GLY A 93 -14.37 9.53 -6.06
CA GLY A 93 -13.52 8.78 -5.14
C GLY A 93 -12.89 7.55 -5.81
N GLY A 94 -11.62 7.65 -6.11
CA GLY A 94 -10.84 6.62 -6.80
C GLY A 94 -9.67 7.23 -7.55
N PHE A 95 -8.91 6.37 -8.23
CA PHE A 95 -7.88 6.75 -9.17
C PHE A 95 -8.26 6.30 -10.57
N TYR A 96 -8.13 7.20 -11.54
CA TYR A 96 -8.20 6.84 -12.95
C TYR A 96 -6.92 6.11 -13.34
N CYS A 97 -7.09 4.92 -13.93
CA CYS A 97 -6.02 4.03 -14.31
C CYS A 97 -6.07 3.75 -15.81
N GLN A 98 -4.93 3.80 -16.48
CA GLN A 98 -4.79 3.54 -17.92
C GLN A 98 -3.85 2.38 -18.17
N ILE A 99 -4.18 1.59 -19.19
CA ILE A 99 -3.41 0.42 -19.61
C ILE A 99 -2.83 0.67 -21.00
N ALA A 100 -1.56 0.34 -21.17
CA ALA A 100 -0.88 0.36 -22.47
C ALA A 100 -0.16 -0.96 -22.73
N GLY A 101 0.05 -1.27 -24.01
CA GLY A 101 0.82 -2.46 -24.42
C GLY A 101 0.00 -3.73 -24.60
N LEU A 102 -1.33 -3.70 -24.39
CA LEU A 102 -2.25 -4.80 -24.70
C LEU A 102 -2.98 -4.51 -26.03
N LYS A 103 -3.37 -5.59 -26.73
CA LYS A 103 -4.21 -5.48 -27.95
C LYS A 103 -5.69 -5.31 -27.58
N THR A 104 -6.11 -5.93 -26.52
CA THR A 104 -7.49 -5.89 -25.98
C THR A 104 -7.43 -5.94 -24.46
N PHE A 105 -8.36 -5.29 -23.80
CA PHE A 105 -8.59 -5.39 -22.37
C PHE A 105 -10.11 -5.28 -22.14
N SER A 106 -10.74 -6.37 -21.76
CA SER A 106 -12.18 -6.49 -21.60
C SER A 106 -12.63 -6.34 -20.15
N GLU A 107 -13.93 -6.22 -19.92
CA GLU A 107 -14.51 -6.27 -18.56
C GLU A 107 -14.22 -7.60 -17.84
N ASN A 108 -14.07 -8.71 -18.61
CA ASN A 108 -13.68 -9.99 -18.03
C ASN A 108 -12.22 -9.95 -17.52
N ASP A 109 -11.32 -9.28 -18.24
CA ASP A 109 -9.93 -9.08 -17.80
C ASP A 109 -9.87 -8.21 -16.54
N LEU A 110 -10.69 -7.15 -16.48
CA LEU A 110 -10.82 -6.31 -15.30
C LEU A 110 -11.36 -7.10 -14.09
N THR A 111 -12.39 -7.91 -14.31
CA THR A 111 -12.94 -8.80 -13.28
C THR A 111 -11.90 -9.83 -12.80
N HIS A 112 -11.07 -10.34 -13.71
CA HIS A 112 -9.98 -11.26 -13.37
C HIS A 112 -8.91 -10.55 -12.52
N LEU A 113 -8.54 -9.33 -12.88
CA LEU A 113 -7.61 -8.53 -12.09
C LEU A 113 -8.15 -8.26 -10.67
N GLU A 114 -9.41 -7.87 -10.54
CA GLU A 114 -10.05 -7.65 -9.23
C GLU A 114 -10.09 -8.94 -8.38
N LYS A 115 -10.44 -10.07 -8.99
CA LYS A 115 -10.39 -11.38 -8.31
C LYS A 115 -8.98 -11.75 -7.85
N TYR A 116 -7.96 -11.45 -8.65
CA TYR A 116 -6.58 -11.71 -8.29
C TYR A 116 -6.14 -10.82 -7.11
N MET A 117 -6.51 -9.53 -7.11
CA MET A 117 -6.28 -8.64 -5.97
C MET A 117 -6.95 -9.17 -4.70
N ASN A 118 -8.22 -9.58 -4.78
CA ASN A 118 -8.95 -10.15 -3.63
C ASN A 118 -8.28 -11.43 -3.12
N LYS A 119 -7.79 -12.30 -4.02
CA LYS A 119 -7.00 -13.47 -3.62
C LYS A 119 -5.78 -13.08 -2.79
N LEU A 120 -5.00 -12.07 -3.21
CA LEU A 120 -3.85 -11.59 -2.45
C LEU A 120 -4.26 -10.96 -1.10
N VAL A 121 -5.44 -10.34 -1.03
CA VAL A 121 -6.01 -9.84 0.25
C VAL A 121 -6.32 -11.02 1.19
N ASP A 122 -6.92 -12.08 0.68
CA ASP A 122 -7.25 -13.28 1.46
C ASP A 122 -5.99 -14.05 1.91
N GLU A 123 -4.91 -14.00 1.14
CA GLU A 123 -3.60 -14.56 1.49
C GLU A 123 -2.88 -13.76 2.60
N ASP A 124 -3.33 -12.55 2.90
CA ASP A 124 -2.81 -11.67 3.97
C ASP A 124 -1.29 -11.46 3.91
N LEU A 125 -0.76 -11.15 2.73
CA LEU A 125 0.67 -10.98 2.48
C LEU A 125 1.21 -9.74 3.19
N LEU A 126 2.36 -9.85 3.87
CA LEU A 126 3.00 -8.74 4.56
C LEU A 126 3.53 -7.69 3.59
N PHE A 127 3.41 -6.41 3.96
CA PHE A 127 4.17 -5.32 3.37
C PHE A 127 5.46 -5.12 4.16
N GLU A 128 6.55 -5.71 3.68
CA GLU A 128 7.86 -5.59 4.33
C GLU A 128 8.57 -4.31 3.89
N ARG A 129 8.90 -3.47 4.87
CA ARG A 129 9.67 -2.24 4.66
C ARG A 129 11.16 -2.54 4.82
N LYS A 130 11.96 -2.29 3.78
CA LYS A 130 13.41 -2.47 3.80
C LYS A 130 14.10 -1.19 3.35
N GLU A 131 15.08 -0.76 4.13
CA GLU A 131 16.00 0.31 3.74
C GLU A 131 17.20 -0.34 3.06
N VAL A 132 17.46 0.06 1.83
CA VAL A 132 18.53 -0.50 0.99
C VAL A 132 19.45 0.61 0.48
N PRO A 133 20.74 0.32 0.17
CA PRO A 133 21.59 1.25 -0.55
C PRO A 133 20.95 1.67 -1.88
N LEU A 134 21.12 2.95 -2.25
CA LEU A 134 20.55 3.48 -3.50
C LEU A 134 21.03 2.69 -4.73
N GLU A 135 22.28 2.25 -4.72
CA GLU A 135 22.86 1.47 -5.80
C GLU A 135 22.18 0.10 -5.98
N GLU A 136 21.85 -0.58 -4.85
CA GLU A 136 21.11 -1.83 -4.88
C GLU A 136 19.71 -1.63 -5.49
N ALA A 137 19.02 -0.55 -5.11
CA ALA A 137 17.73 -0.23 -5.68
C ALA A 137 17.81 0.06 -7.20
N ILE A 138 18.84 0.80 -7.64
CA ILE A 138 19.07 1.07 -9.06
C ILE A 138 19.34 -0.24 -9.83
N GLN A 139 20.16 -1.14 -9.29
CA GLN A 139 20.42 -2.45 -9.89
C GLN A 139 19.13 -3.27 -10.01
N TYR A 140 18.33 -3.30 -8.96
CA TYR A 140 17.05 -4.00 -8.96
C TYR A 140 16.12 -3.45 -10.05
N PHE A 141 15.85 -2.14 -10.09
CA PHE A 141 14.96 -1.55 -11.10
C PHE A 141 15.50 -1.67 -12.52
N THR A 142 16.84 -1.68 -12.69
CA THR A 142 17.46 -1.97 -13.98
C THR A 142 17.18 -3.40 -14.43
N SER A 143 17.30 -4.37 -13.52
CA SER A 143 17.11 -5.80 -13.82
C SER A 143 15.68 -6.14 -14.25
N ILE A 144 14.70 -5.37 -13.75
CA ILE A 144 13.26 -5.53 -14.11
C ILE A 144 12.80 -4.56 -15.22
N GLY A 145 13.72 -3.82 -15.85
CA GLY A 145 13.43 -2.95 -16.98
C GLY A 145 12.73 -1.61 -16.65
N GLN A 146 12.62 -1.24 -15.37
CA GLN A 146 11.97 0.01 -14.95
C GLN A 146 12.90 1.22 -15.08
N LEU A 147 13.31 1.52 -16.32
CA LEU A 147 14.32 2.53 -16.63
C LEU A 147 13.92 3.96 -16.21
N ASP A 148 12.64 4.28 -16.20
CA ASP A 148 12.17 5.60 -15.76
C ASP A 148 12.42 5.81 -14.26
N LYS A 149 12.19 4.79 -13.44
CA LYS A 149 12.57 4.82 -12.01
C LYS A 149 14.08 4.95 -11.84
N VAL A 150 14.87 4.22 -12.63
CA VAL A 150 16.33 4.33 -12.61
C VAL A 150 16.78 5.76 -12.91
N ARG A 151 16.18 6.43 -13.93
CA ARG A 151 16.50 7.83 -14.26
C ARG A 151 16.20 8.76 -13.07
N LEU A 152 15.04 8.62 -12.44
CA LEU A 152 14.66 9.44 -11.29
C LEU A 152 15.60 9.21 -10.09
N LEU A 153 15.97 7.97 -9.81
CA LEU A 153 16.86 7.63 -8.70
C LEU A 153 18.28 8.18 -8.85
N LYS A 154 18.78 8.36 -10.08
CA LYS A 154 20.09 8.98 -10.32
C LYS A 154 20.22 10.43 -9.83
N TYR A 155 19.11 11.15 -9.69
CA TYR A 155 19.09 12.52 -9.14
C TYR A 155 18.87 12.57 -7.63
N ARG A 156 18.74 11.42 -6.98
CA ARG A 156 18.51 11.34 -5.54
C ARG A 156 19.80 11.67 -4.79
N GLN A 157 19.72 12.58 -3.81
CA GLN A 157 20.88 12.99 -3.01
C GLN A 157 21.16 12.05 -1.82
N LYS A 158 20.17 11.25 -1.40
CA LYS A 158 20.33 10.29 -0.31
C LYS A 158 20.92 8.99 -0.85
N ASP A 159 21.82 8.41 -0.11
CA ASP A 159 22.55 7.18 -0.44
C ASP A 159 21.76 5.88 -0.16
N HIS A 160 20.55 6.00 0.37
CA HIS A 160 19.66 4.88 0.65
C HIS A 160 18.21 5.15 0.20
N LEU A 161 17.45 4.10 0.01
CA LEU A 161 16.07 4.10 -0.42
C LEU A 161 15.25 3.10 0.40
N VAL A 162 14.01 3.47 0.71
CA VAL A 162 13.05 2.54 1.31
C VAL A 162 12.30 1.82 0.21
N LEU A 163 12.44 0.51 0.15
CA LEU A 163 11.64 -0.39 -0.67
C LEU A 163 10.56 -1.05 0.19
N TYR A 164 9.38 -1.19 -0.37
CA TYR A 164 8.35 -2.09 0.14
C TYR A 164 8.33 -3.36 -0.70
N GLN A 165 8.24 -4.50 -0.03
CA GLN A 165 8.11 -5.81 -0.64
C GLN A 165 6.79 -6.44 -0.25
N MET A 166 6.07 -7.01 -1.23
CA MET A 166 4.87 -7.82 -1.06
C MET A 166 5.03 -9.10 -1.90
N GLY A 167 5.25 -10.23 -1.25
CA GLY A 167 5.62 -11.46 -1.95
C GLY A 167 6.90 -11.29 -2.78
N ALA A 168 6.82 -11.55 -4.08
CA ALA A 168 7.94 -11.37 -5.01
C ALA A 168 8.09 -9.93 -5.53
N GLN A 169 7.06 -9.10 -5.38
CA GLN A 169 7.05 -7.73 -5.91
C GLN A 169 7.71 -6.76 -4.94
N LYS A 170 8.53 -5.86 -5.50
CA LYS A 170 9.17 -4.79 -4.74
C LYS A 170 8.98 -3.48 -5.46
N ASP A 171 8.68 -2.44 -4.70
CA ASP A 171 8.67 -1.08 -5.23
C ASP A 171 9.05 -0.06 -4.16
N TYR A 172 9.36 1.15 -4.64
CA TYR A 172 9.65 2.24 -3.74
C TYR A 172 8.44 3.17 -3.60
N HIS A 173 8.10 3.48 -2.35
CA HIS A 173 6.99 4.36 -2.04
C HIS A 173 7.37 5.40 -0.98
N HIS A 174 6.85 6.61 -1.16
CA HIS A 174 7.00 7.67 -0.17
C HIS A 174 5.93 7.55 0.93
N GLY A 175 6.37 7.14 2.11
CA GLY A 175 5.53 7.02 3.30
C GLY A 175 5.14 5.57 3.62
N TYR A 176 4.33 5.42 4.66
CA TYR A 176 4.01 4.13 5.25
C TYR A 176 2.91 3.38 4.51
N MET A 177 2.88 2.06 4.70
CA MET A 177 1.84 1.15 4.21
C MET A 177 1.11 0.48 5.37
N VAL A 178 -0.03 -0.15 5.08
CA VAL A 178 -0.70 -1.05 6.02
C VAL A 178 0.20 -2.27 6.28
N PRO A 179 0.01 -3.02 7.39
CA PRO A 179 0.86 -4.15 7.72
C PRO A 179 0.85 -5.28 6.70
N SER A 180 -0.33 -5.56 6.11
CA SER A 180 -0.52 -6.66 5.17
C SER A 180 -1.67 -6.38 4.21
N THR A 181 -1.77 -7.19 3.14
CA THR A 181 -2.86 -7.08 2.16
C THR A 181 -4.23 -7.33 2.77
N GLY A 182 -4.34 -8.11 3.84
CA GLY A 182 -5.58 -8.39 4.56
C GLY A 182 -6.28 -7.16 5.14
N TYR A 183 -5.61 -6.02 5.22
CA TYR A 183 -6.21 -4.72 5.58
C TYR A 183 -6.97 -4.06 4.42
N LEU A 184 -6.75 -4.48 3.17
CA LEU A 184 -7.25 -3.84 1.96
C LEU A 184 -8.57 -4.46 1.46
N LYS A 185 -9.54 -4.68 2.36
CA LYS A 185 -10.78 -5.41 2.06
C LYS A 185 -11.81 -4.62 1.26
N THR A 186 -11.65 -3.32 1.15
CA THR A 186 -12.68 -2.46 0.54
C THR A 186 -12.11 -1.71 -0.65
N PHE A 187 -12.32 -2.23 -1.84
CA PHE A 187 -12.01 -1.59 -3.13
C PHE A 187 -12.88 -2.21 -4.23
N SER A 188 -12.94 -1.57 -5.38
CA SER A 188 -13.46 -2.15 -6.60
C SER A 188 -12.79 -1.56 -7.84
N LEU A 189 -12.81 -2.31 -8.94
CA LEU A 189 -12.37 -1.85 -10.24
C LEU A 189 -13.61 -1.58 -11.10
N VAL A 190 -13.79 -0.35 -11.54
CA VAL A 190 -14.96 0.07 -12.33
C VAL A 190 -14.51 0.34 -13.76
N PRO A 191 -15.05 -0.36 -14.76
CA PRO A 191 -14.69 -0.13 -16.15
C PRO A 191 -15.06 1.30 -16.57
N MET A 192 -14.22 1.88 -17.40
CA MET A 192 -14.45 3.17 -18.05
C MET A 192 -14.39 2.98 -19.55
N ASP A 193 -13.56 3.73 -20.26
CA ASP A 193 -13.32 3.57 -21.68
C ASP A 193 -12.40 2.36 -21.97
N ASP A 194 -12.16 2.07 -23.25
CA ASP A 194 -11.20 1.05 -23.67
C ASP A 194 -9.83 1.32 -23.02
N PHE A 195 -9.27 0.27 -22.40
CA PHE A 195 -7.99 0.32 -21.69
C PHE A 195 -7.93 1.26 -20.48
N ALA A 196 -9.08 1.63 -19.90
CA ALA A 196 -9.14 2.46 -18.70
C ALA A 196 -10.16 1.94 -17.69
N PHE A 197 -9.86 2.17 -16.40
CA PHE A 197 -10.75 1.84 -15.30
C PHE A 197 -10.51 2.77 -14.12
N ILE A 198 -11.44 2.77 -13.16
CA ILE A 198 -11.26 3.46 -11.89
C ILE A 198 -10.97 2.43 -10.81
N LEU A 199 -9.84 2.60 -10.10
CA LEU A 199 -9.61 1.96 -8.82
C LEU A 199 -10.37 2.73 -7.75
N ARG A 200 -11.54 2.26 -7.33
CA ARG A 200 -12.29 2.82 -6.21
C ARG A 200 -11.72 2.38 -4.87
N TYR A 201 -11.73 3.30 -3.92
CA TYR A 201 -11.33 3.07 -2.54
C TYR A 201 -12.30 3.78 -1.58
N PRO A 202 -12.36 3.37 -0.28
CA PRO A 202 -13.26 3.97 0.68
C PRO A 202 -12.98 5.45 0.85
N ARG A 203 -14.04 6.26 0.92
CA ARG A 203 -13.89 7.65 1.29
C ARG A 203 -13.59 7.78 2.79
N ARG A 204 -12.85 8.81 3.15
CA ARG A 204 -12.50 9.11 4.55
C ARG A 204 -13.72 9.13 5.49
N HIS A 205 -14.85 9.65 5.02
CA HIS A 205 -16.08 9.78 5.81
C HIS A 205 -16.96 8.52 5.77
N SER A 206 -16.67 7.55 4.89
CA SER A 206 -17.39 6.28 4.76
C SER A 206 -16.40 5.15 4.49
N PRO A 207 -15.56 4.79 5.48
CA PRO A 207 -14.41 3.88 5.24
C PRO A 207 -14.81 2.42 4.98
N LYS A 208 -16.09 2.07 5.10
CA LYS A 208 -16.64 0.73 4.84
C LYS A 208 -17.48 0.66 3.57
N GLU A 209 -17.64 1.77 2.85
CA GLU A 209 -18.50 1.86 1.68
C GLU A 209 -17.70 2.31 0.45
N LEU A 210 -18.03 1.70 -0.68
CA LEU A 210 -17.64 2.17 -2.00
C LEU A 210 -18.87 2.89 -2.59
N LEU A 211 -18.78 4.19 -2.74
CA LEU A 211 -19.84 5.00 -3.35
C LEU A 211 -19.67 5.06 -4.86
#